data_5c6dd57348c59466b855278db873b069
#
_entry.id   5c6dd57348c59466b855278db873b069
#
_cell.length_a   1.000
_cell.length_b   1.000
_cell.length_c   1.000
_cell.angle_alpha   90.00
_cell.angle_beta   90.00
_cell.angle_gamma   90.00
#
_symmetry.space_group_name_H-M   'P 1'
#
loop_
_entity.id
_entity.type
_entity.pdbx_description
1 polymer ?
#
loop_
_entity_poly.entity_id
_entity_poly.type
_entity_poly.pdbx_seq_one_letter_code
_entity_poly.pdbx_strand_id
1 'polypeptide(L)'
;SDFICPHPEETTAYIVYLLGHMEKIAAVLGKSEDEKLYKKYAERAKLGYQKLVGTKKFSLDTDRQAKLVRPLYMRLLTEKQTTYAKNRLIKALDNYGWRLGTGFLSTPFILYVLEEMDTEFAYRLLENEQMPGWLFMPKTGADTVWESWEGPKAQGGVASLDHYSK
;
A
#
# COMPACT_ATOMS: atom_id res chain seq x y z
N SER A 1 3.04 -9.29 17.85
CA SER A 1 2.22 -8.52 18.81
C SER A 1 1.85 -7.12 18.31
N ASP A 2 1.82 -6.91 16.99
CA ASP A 2 1.44 -5.62 16.41
C ASP A 2 -0.08 -5.38 16.40
N PHE A 3 -0.87 -6.37 16.81
CA PHE A 3 -2.34 -6.33 16.82
C PHE A 3 -2.93 -5.34 17.83
N ILE A 4 -2.17 -4.92 18.82
CA ILE A 4 -2.65 -4.03 19.92
C ILE A 4 -2.12 -2.60 19.74
N CYS A 5 -1.18 -2.37 18.85
CA CYS A 5 -0.62 -1.04 18.64
C CYS A 5 -1.49 -0.23 17.67
N PRO A 6 -1.89 0.99 18.02
CA PRO A 6 -2.55 1.88 17.08
C PRO A 6 -1.61 2.13 15.89
N HIS A 7 -2.17 2.03 14.68
CA HIS A 7 -1.46 2.28 13.43
C HIS A 7 -1.85 3.65 12.83
N PRO A 8 -1.48 4.77 13.48
CA PRO A 8 -1.95 6.10 13.07
C PRO A 8 -1.52 6.47 11.65
N GLU A 9 -0.39 5.96 11.19
CA GLU A 9 0.05 6.19 9.81
C GLU A 9 -0.93 5.56 8.81
N GLU A 10 -1.23 4.28 8.97
CA GLU A 10 -2.13 3.54 8.11
C GLU A 10 -3.55 4.08 8.18
N THR A 11 -4.07 4.26 9.39
CA THR A 11 -5.41 4.79 9.62
C THR A 11 -5.58 6.18 8.99
N THR A 12 -4.60 7.07 9.17
CA THR A 12 -4.66 8.42 8.59
C THR A 12 -4.61 8.37 7.07
N ALA A 13 -3.78 7.50 6.49
CA ALA A 13 -3.72 7.30 5.04
C ALA A 13 -5.09 6.90 4.48
N TYR A 14 -5.74 5.91 5.08
CA TYR A 14 -7.06 5.45 4.64
C TYR A 14 -8.17 6.48 4.87
N ILE A 15 -8.11 7.28 5.96
CA ILE A 15 -9.05 8.39 6.16
C ILE A 15 -8.98 9.37 4.98
N VAL A 16 -7.79 9.79 4.56
CA VAL A 16 -7.64 10.69 3.42
C VAL A 16 -8.18 10.04 2.13
N TYR A 17 -7.83 8.79 1.90
CA TYR A 17 -8.27 8.05 0.72
C TYR A 17 -9.79 7.93 0.63
N LEU A 18 -10.44 7.53 1.74
CA LEU A 18 -11.90 7.41 1.82
C LEU A 18 -12.60 8.77 1.68
N LEU A 19 -12.10 9.81 2.33
CA LEU A 19 -12.66 11.17 2.18
C LEU A 19 -12.58 11.67 0.74
N GLY A 20 -11.51 11.37 0.01
CA GLY A 20 -11.41 11.68 -1.43
C GLY A 20 -12.44 10.92 -2.28
N HIS A 21 -12.79 9.69 -1.92
CA HIS A 21 -13.89 8.97 -2.57
C HIS A 21 -15.25 9.55 -2.20
N MET A 22 -15.47 9.91 -0.93
CA MET A 22 -16.72 10.54 -0.48
C MET A 22 -16.95 11.91 -1.16
N GLU A 23 -15.89 12.71 -1.37
CA GLU A 23 -15.94 13.93 -2.15
C GLU A 23 -16.50 13.67 -3.57
N LYS A 24 -15.91 12.69 -4.27
CA LYS A 24 -16.34 12.31 -5.63
C LYS A 24 -17.78 11.80 -5.67
N ILE A 25 -18.18 10.98 -4.71
CA ILE A 25 -19.54 10.46 -4.59
C ILE A 25 -20.52 11.61 -4.36
N ALA A 26 -20.21 12.54 -3.45
CA ALA A 26 -21.03 13.72 -3.19
C ALA A 26 -21.19 14.58 -4.43
N ALA A 27 -20.12 14.80 -5.21
CA ALA A 27 -20.18 15.53 -6.47
C ALA A 27 -21.13 14.87 -7.47
N VAL A 28 -21.03 13.53 -7.67
CA VAL A 28 -21.90 12.77 -8.58
C VAL A 28 -23.37 12.85 -8.15
N LEU A 29 -23.63 12.85 -6.84
CA LEU A 29 -24.98 12.94 -6.27
C LEU A 29 -25.53 14.39 -6.18
N GLY A 30 -24.77 15.40 -6.64
CA GLY A 30 -25.15 16.81 -6.56
C GLY A 30 -25.22 17.36 -5.12
N LYS A 31 -24.52 16.73 -4.18
CA LYS A 31 -24.45 17.09 -2.75
C LYS A 31 -23.31 18.10 -2.50
N SER A 32 -23.45 19.32 -3.01
CA SER A 32 -22.36 20.31 -3.02
C SER A 32 -21.81 20.69 -1.64
N GLU A 33 -22.64 20.70 -0.61
CA GLU A 33 -22.17 21.00 0.75
C GLU A 33 -21.36 19.83 1.35
N ASP A 34 -21.78 18.59 1.09
CA ASP A 34 -21.05 17.39 1.50
C ASP A 34 -19.73 17.29 0.74
N GLU A 35 -19.70 17.58 -0.56
CA GLU A 35 -18.50 17.64 -1.38
C GLU A 35 -17.44 18.57 -0.77
N LYS A 36 -17.83 19.83 -0.48
CA LYS A 36 -16.96 20.81 0.17
C LYS A 36 -16.45 20.34 1.53
N LEU A 37 -17.35 19.71 2.31
CA LEU A 37 -17.02 19.22 3.64
C LEU A 37 -15.98 18.09 3.58
N TYR A 38 -16.18 17.10 2.72
CA TYR A 38 -15.24 15.97 2.56
C TYR A 38 -13.90 16.45 2.01
N LYS A 39 -13.89 17.35 1.04
CA LYS A 39 -12.67 17.98 0.53
C LYS A 39 -11.86 18.64 1.63
N LYS A 40 -12.51 19.49 2.43
CA LYS A 40 -11.88 20.18 3.58
C LYS A 40 -11.25 19.19 4.57
N TYR A 41 -11.96 18.12 4.90
CA TYR A 41 -11.44 17.11 5.83
C TYR A 41 -10.29 16.29 5.21
N ALA A 42 -10.39 15.95 3.93
CA ALA A 42 -9.32 15.26 3.21
C ALA A 42 -8.01 16.08 3.20
N GLU A 43 -8.10 17.37 2.87
CA GLU A 43 -6.95 18.29 2.87
C GLU A 43 -6.32 18.41 4.26
N ARG A 44 -7.14 18.57 5.30
CA ARG A 44 -6.65 18.63 6.68
C ARG A 44 -5.97 17.34 7.12
N ALA A 45 -6.56 16.20 6.82
CA ALA A 45 -6.00 14.90 7.15
C ALA A 45 -4.70 14.63 6.39
N LYS A 46 -4.63 15.04 5.10
CA LYS A 46 -3.41 14.96 4.28
C LYS A 46 -2.26 15.76 4.87
N LEU A 47 -2.52 17.00 5.30
CA LEU A 47 -1.51 17.81 6.00
C LEU A 47 -1.04 17.16 7.31
N GLY A 48 -1.97 16.55 8.05
CA GLY A 48 -1.65 15.75 9.23
C GLY A 48 -0.73 14.56 8.89
N TYR A 49 -1.03 13.83 7.83
CA TYR A 49 -0.21 12.73 7.34
C TYR A 49 1.22 13.16 6.98
N GLN A 50 1.34 14.27 6.23
CA GLN A 50 2.65 14.81 5.83
C GLN A 50 3.54 15.19 7.01
N LYS A 51 2.93 15.73 8.08
CA LYS A 51 3.64 16.00 9.35
C LYS A 51 4.01 14.71 10.07
N LEU A 52 3.10 13.74 10.11
CA LEU A 52 3.30 12.45 10.79
C LEU A 52 4.50 11.70 10.22
N VAL A 53 4.60 11.56 8.88
CA VAL A 53 5.71 10.87 8.21
C VAL A 53 7.04 11.66 8.26
N GLY A 54 7.00 12.92 8.66
CA GLY A 54 8.18 13.74 8.98
C GLY A 54 8.78 13.42 10.35
N THR A 55 8.09 12.66 11.19
CA THR A 55 8.59 12.30 12.52
C THR A 55 9.46 11.04 12.47
N LYS A 56 10.42 10.92 13.40
CA LYS A 56 11.32 9.75 13.49
C LYS A 56 10.55 8.42 13.57
N LYS A 57 9.45 8.39 14.34
CA LYS A 57 8.65 7.18 14.60
C LYS A 57 7.95 6.66 13.33
N PHE A 58 7.49 7.56 12.44
CA PHE A 58 6.74 7.22 11.26
C PHE A 58 7.46 7.56 9.95
N SER A 59 8.77 7.76 10.04
CA SER A 59 9.63 8.13 8.93
C SER A 59 9.42 7.25 7.69
N LEU A 60 9.58 7.86 6.51
CA LEU A 60 9.64 7.17 5.22
C LEU A 60 10.98 6.43 5.02
N ASP A 61 11.95 6.60 5.92
CA ASP A 61 13.19 5.81 5.91
C ASP A 61 12.93 4.42 6.50
N THR A 62 12.43 3.54 5.67
CA THR A 62 11.97 2.20 6.06
C THR A 62 12.10 1.21 4.91
N ASP A 63 12.33 -0.07 5.22
CA ASP A 63 12.25 -1.17 4.25
C ASP A 63 10.82 -1.77 4.16
N ARG A 64 9.88 -1.28 4.93
CA ARG A 64 8.49 -1.73 4.87
C ARG A 64 7.82 -1.17 3.61
N GLN A 65 7.77 -1.95 2.54
CA GLN A 65 7.17 -1.57 1.26
C GLN A 65 5.76 -0.98 1.42
N ALA A 66 4.91 -1.58 2.25
CA ALA A 66 3.55 -1.10 2.50
C ALA A 66 3.48 0.35 2.98
N LYS A 67 4.43 0.80 3.81
CA LYS A 67 4.52 2.19 4.31
C LYS A 67 4.91 3.20 3.22
N LEU A 68 5.54 2.74 2.15
CA LEU A 68 5.94 3.58 1.01
C LEU A 68 4.89 3.55 -0.09
N VAL A 69 4.33 2.38 -0.37
CA VAL A 69 3.32 2.17 -1.42
C VAL A 69 2.03 2.95 -1.15
N ARG A 70 1.45 2.84 0.06
CA ARG A 70 0.19 3.52 0.40
C ARG A 70 0.23 5.02 0.11
N PRO A 71 1.16 5.79 0.71
CA PRO A 71 1.16 7.23 0.50
C PRO A 71 1.52 7.65 -0.92
N LEU A 72 2.29 6.86 -1.66
CA LEU A 72 2.54 7.10 -3.08
C LEU A 72 1.28 6.93 -3.90
N TYR A 73 0.59 5.80 -3.77
CA TYR A 73 -0.65 5.52 -4.49
C TYR A 73 -1.77 6.53 -4.15
N MET A 74 -1.96 6.80 -2.87
CA MET A 74 -3.01 7.69 -2.36
C MET A 74 -2.67 9.18 -2.50
N ARG A 75 -1.51 9.53 -3.06
CA ARG A 75 -1.08 10.93 -3.29
C ARG A 75 -1.04 11.78 -2.01
N LEU A 76 -0.55 11.22 -0.92
CA LEU A 76 -0.56 11.88 0.40
C LEU A 76 0.63 12.79 0.65
N LEU A 77 1.73 12.58 -0.06
CA LEU A 77 3.04 13.17 0.20
C LEU A 77 3.20 14.54 -0.47
N THR A 78 4.09 15.35 0.09
CA THR A 78 4.63 16.53 -0.63
C THR A 78 5.52 16.05 -1.78
N GLU A 79 5.84 16.92 -2.73
CA GLU A 79 6.71 16.59 -3.86
C GLU A 79 8.08 16.02 -3.41
N LYS A 80 8.71 16.70 -2.42
CA LYS A 80 9.97 16.24 -1.84
C LYS A 80 9.86 14.87 -1.18
N GLN A 81 8.79 14.64 -0.41
CA GLN A 81 8.52 13.35 0.22
C GLN A 81 8.23 12.26 -0.82
N THR A 82 7.53 12.60 -1.91
CA THR A 82 7.24 11.69 -3.02
C THR A 82 8.51 11.20 -3.69
N THR A 83 9.41 12.11 -4.04
CA THR A 83 10.72 11.77 -4.63
C THR A 83 11.53 10.87 -3.68
N TYR A 84 11.58 11.22 -2.40
CA TYR A 84 12.25 10.40 -1.41
C TYR A 84 11.63 9.00 -1.29
N ALA A 85 10.31 8.91 -1.19
CA ALA A 85 9.59 7.64 -1.02
C ALA A 85 9.75 6.72 -2.24
N LYS A 86 9.74 7.27 -3.47
CA LYS A 86 10.01 6.50 -4.70
C LYS A 86 11.39 5.86 -4.66
N ASN A 87 12.43 6.65 -4.41
CA ASN A 87 13.80 6.14 -4.33
C ASN A 87 13.96 5.12 -3.20
N ARG A 88 13.30 5.37 -2.07
CA ARG A 88 13.34 4.48 -0.91
C ARG A 88 12.62 3.16 -1.16
N LEU A 89 11.53 3.18 -1.95
CA LEU A 89 10.80 1.97 -2.34
C LEU A 89 11.67 1.05 -3.19
N ILE A 90 12.38 1.59 -4.18
CA ILE A 90 13.30 0.79 -5.00
C ILE A 90 14.38 0.15 -4.12
N LYS A 91 14.98 0.93 -3.22
CA LYS A 91 15.97 0.39 -2.27
C LYS A 91 15.37 -0.71 -1.37
N ALA A 92 14.13 -0.55 -0.91
CA ALA A 92 13.46 -1.57 -0.11
C ALA A 92 13.18 -2.86 -0.91
N LEU A 93 12.85 -2.72 -2.20
CA LEU A 93 12.68 -3.85 -3.11
C LEU A 93 14.02 -4.57 -3.37
N ASP A 94 15.08 -3.82 -3.64
CA ASP A 94 16.43 -4.38 -3.82
C ASP A 94 16.88 -5.14 -2.56
N ASN A 95 16.72 -4.53 -1.38
CA ASN A 95 17.09 -5.15 -0.10
C ASN A 95 16.31 -6.45 0.17
N TYR A 96 15.10 -6.57 -0.37
CA TYR A 96 14.26 -7.77 -0.21
C TYR A 96 14.28 -8.70 -1.44
N GLY A 97 15.22 -8.48 -2.39
CA GLY A 97 15.36 -9.29 -3.60
C GLY A 97 14.16 -9.23 -4.53
N TRP A 98 13.51 -8.08 -4.64
CA TRP A 98 12.30 -7.87 -5.45
C TRP A 98 11.16 -8.84 -5.13
N ARG A 99 11.01 -9.19 -3.87
CA ARG A 99 9.89 -9.97 -3.36
C ARG A 99 8.83 -9.08 -2.72
N LEU A 100 7.60 -9.56 -2.64
CA LEU A 100 6.50 -8.81 -2.04
C LEU A 100 6.64 -8.69 -0.52
N GLY A 101 6.74 -7.45 -0.05
CA GLY A 101 6.74 -7.07 1.36
C GLY A 101 5.47 -6.33 1.78
N THR A 102 4.34 -6.64 1.13
CA THR A 102 3.04 -5.99 1.38
C THR A 102 2.00 -7.01 1.80
N GLY A 103 1.05 -6.59 2.64
CA GLY A 103 -0.18 -7.32 2.93
C GLY A 103 -1.35 -6.80 2.09
N PHE A 104 -2.55 -7.38 2.29
CA PHE A 104 -3.74 -7.12 1.46
C PHE A 104 -4.14 -5.64 1.34
N LEU A 105 -3.84 -4.80 2.34
CA LEU A 105 -4.11 -3.36 2.31
C LEU A 105 -3.16 -2.55 1.40
N SER A 106 -2.10 -3.14 0.88
CA SER A 106 -1.14 -2.43 0.04
C SER A 106 -0.73 -3.19 -1.22
N THR A 107 -0.91 -4.51 -1.23
CA THR A 107 -0.62 -5.36 -2.39
C THR A 107 -1.37 -4.92 -3.66
N PRO A 108 -2.66 -4.51 -3.61
CA PRO A 108 -3.38 -4.05 -4.80
C PRO A 108 -2.80 -2.78 -5.44
N PHE A 109 -1.96 -2.04 -4.71
CA PHE A 109 -1.46 -0.73 -5.14
C PHE A 109 -0.03 -0.75 -5.67
N ILE A 110 0.77 -1.76 -5.29
CA ILE A 110 2.22 -1.72 -5.52
C ILE A 110 2.58 -1.72 -7.01
N LEU A 111 1.90 -2.51 -7.84
CA LEU A 111 2.17 -2.56 -9.27
C LEU A 111 1.85 -1.24 -9.95
N TYR A 112 0.74 -0.57 -9.59
CA TYR A 112 0.40 0.76 -10.11
C TYR A 112 1.45 1.81 -9.73
N VAL A 113 1.97 1.76 -8.49
CA VAL A 113 3.01 2.69 -8.04
C VAL A 113 4.31 2.46 -8.81
N LEU A 114 4.67 1.21 -9.06
CA LEU A 114 5.89 0.88 -9.79
C LEU A 114 5.76 1.22 -11.28
N GLU A 115 4.62 0.92 -11.92
CA GLU A 115 4.33 1.26 -13.30
C GLU A 115 4.45 2.77 -13.57
N GLU A 116 3.94 3.60 -12.66
CA GLU A 116 4.11 5.07 -12.76
C GLU A 116 5.56 5.55 -12.65
N MET A 117 6.45 4.73 -12.10
CA MET A 117 7.87 5.05 -12.01
C MET A 117 8.62 4.52 -13.21
N ASP A 118 8.42 3.24 -13.54
CA ASP A 118 8.95 2.52 -14.67
C ASP A 118 8.21 1.19 -14.80
N THR A 119 7.67 0.90 -15.99
CA THR A 119 6.96 -0.35 -16.27
C THR A 119 7.82 -1.59 -15.99
N GLU A 120 9.12 -1.52 -16.25
CA GLU A 120 10.08 -2.60 -15.95
C GLU A 120 10.13 -2.95 -14.47
N PHE A 121 9.94 -2.00 -13.57
CA PHE A 121 9.89 -2.27 -12.14
C PHE A 121 8.65 -3.10 -11.76
N ALA A 122 7.50 -2.81 -12.38
CA ALA A 122 6.28 -3.58 -12.14
C ALA A 122 6.43 -5.02 -12.62
N TYR A 123 6.95 -5.24 -13.83
CA TYR A 123 7.21 -6.58 -14.35
C TYR A 123 8.26 -7.33 -13.52
N ARG A 124 9.35 -6.70 -13.16
CA ARG A 124 10.39 -7.32 -12.33
C ARG A 124 9.84 -7.85 -10.99
N LEU A 125 8.92 -7.11 -10.38
CA LEU A 125 8.25 -7.57 -9.15
C LEU A 125 7.24 -8.68 -9.43
N LEU A 126 6.41 -8.52 -10.48
CA LEU A 126 5.36 -9.47 -10.84
C LEU A 126 5.93 -10.83 -11.24
N GLU A 127 6.98 -10.85 -12.04
CA GLU A 127 7.61 -12.05 -12.59
C GLU A 127 8.55 -12.77 -11.60
N ASN A 128 8.71 -12.24 -10.38
CA ASN A 128 9.53 -12.89 -9.38
C ASN A 128 8.85 -14.17 -8.87
N GLU A 129 9.50 -15.30 -9.11
CA GLU A 129 9.01 -16.63 -8.73
C GLU A 129 9.34 -17.03 -7.29
N GLN A 130 10.02 -16.17 -6.54
CA GLN A 130 10.40 -16.45 -5.15
C GLN A 130 9.27 -16.02 -4.18
N MET A 131 9.10 -16.77 -3.12
CA MET A 131 8.20 -16.42 -2.01
C MET A 131 8.79 -15.26 -1.18
N PRO A 132 7.97 -14.26 -0.85
CA PRO A 132 6.60 -13.94 -1.28
C PRO A 132 6.54 -13.34 -2.69
N GLY A 133 5.66 -13.85 -3.53
CA GLY A 133 5.49 -13.38 -4.91
C GLY A 133 4.30 -14.01 -5.61
N TRP A 134 3.75 -13.34 -6.60
CA TRP A 134 2.58 -13.85 -7.32
C TRP A 134 2.89 -15.15 -8.08
N LEU A 135 4.01 -15.21 -8.81
CA LEU A 135 4.34 -16.39 -9.60
C LEU A 135 4.83 -17.58 -8.76
N PHE A 136 5.16 -17.35 -7.49
CA PHE A 136 5.43 -18.46 -6.57
C PHE A 136 4.21 -19.39 -6.41
N MET A 137 3.01 -18.81 -6.34
CA MET A 137 1.78 -19.57 -6.12
C MET A 137 1.50 -20.59 -7.25
N PRO A 138 1.35 -20.22 -8.52
CA PRO A 138 1.12 -21.17 -9.61
C PRO A 138 2.31 -22.14 -9.79
N LYS A 139 3.54 -21.67 -9.59
CA LYS A 139 4.74 -22.52 -9.64
C LYS A 139 4.72 -23.66 -8.62
N THR A 140 4.05 -23.46 -7.49
CA THR A 140 3.88 -24.47 -6.44
C THR A 140 2.56 -25.23 -6.52
N GLY A 141 1.80 -25.05 -7.62
CA GLY A 141 0.57 -25.80 -7.90
C GLY A 141 -0.70 -25.14 -7.36
N ALA A 142 -0.66 -23.86 -6.98
CA ALA A 142 -1.85 -23.13 -6.61
C ALA A 142 -2.73 -22.83 -7.83
N ASP A 143 -4.02 -23.00 -7.69
CA ASP A 143 -5.08 -22.66 -8.65
C ASP A 143 -5.88 -21.41 -8.23
N THR A 144 -5.58 -20.88 -7.04
CA THR A 144 -6.20 -19.68 -6.48
C THR A 144 -5.15 -18.74 -5.88
N VAL A 145 -5.53 -17.50 -5.62
CA VAL A 145 -4.66 -16.53 -4.93
C VAL A 145 -4.79 -16.73 -3.42
N TRP A 146 -3.70 -17.03 -2.74
CA TRP A 146 -3.69 -17.29 -1.32
C TRP A 146 -3.74 -16.01 -0.47
N GLU A 147 -4.41 -16.07 0.67
CA GLU A 147 -4.40 -15.02 1.68
C GLU A 147 -3.01 -14.85 2.31
N SER A 148 -2.36 -15.97 2.64
CA SER A 148 -0.97 -15.99 3.09
C SER A 148 -0.04 -16.33 1.92
N TRP A 149 1.03 -15.56 1.76
CA TRP A 149 2.06 -15.85 0.74
C TRP A 149 2.73 -17.22 0.92
N GLU A 150 2.72 -17.76 2.14
CA GLU A 150 3.27 -19.08 2.47
C GLU A 150 2.30 -20.21 2.11
N GLY A 151 1.03 -19.89 1.90
CA GLY A 151 -0.02 -20.82 1.55
C GLY A 151 -0.17 -21.98 2.56
N PRO A 152 -0.37 -23.24 2.07
CA PRO A 152 -0.57 -24.40 2.93
C PRO A 152 0.63 -24.73 3.85
N LYS A 153 1.79 -24.15 3.59
CA LYS A 153 3.02 -24.38 4.39
C LYS A 153 3.21 -23.36 5.52
N ALA A 154 2.26 -22.42 5.68
CA ALA A 154 2.34 -21.45 6.78
C ALA A 154 2.39 -22.16 8.14
N GLN A 155 3.36 -21.78 8.97
CA GLN A 155 3.45 -22.29 10.35
C GLN A 155 2.25 -21.76 11.14
N GLY A 156 1.42 -22.67 11.66
CA GLY A 156 0.25 -22.32 12.47
C GLY A 156 -1.09 -22.78 11.90
N GLY A 157 -1.09 -23.50 10.79
CA GLY A 157 -2.29 -24.02 10.14
C GLY A 157 -2.83 -23.10 9.05
N VAL A 158 -3.74 -23.67 8.26
CA VAL A 158 -4.36 -22.98 7.13
C VAL A 158 -5.37 -21.99 7.67
N ALA A 159 -5.06 -20.70 7.58
CA ALA A 159 -6.08 -19.65 7.60
C ALA A 159 -6.90 -19.75 6.29
N SER A 160 -7.46 -18.74 5.76
CA SER A 160 -8.08 -18.77 4.43
C SER A 160 -7.03 -19.00 3.35
N LEU A 161 -7.31 -19.89 2.38
CA LEU A 161 -6.43 -20.12 1.23
C LEU A 161 -6.71 -19.13 0.09
N ASP A 162 -7.91 -18.55 0.06
CA ASP A 162 -8.36 -17.72 -1.06
C ASP A 162 -8.48 -16.27 -0.67
N HIS A 163 -7.91 -15.38 -1.50
CA HIS A 163 -8.02 -13.95 -1.26
C HIS A 163 -8.03 -13.14 -2.57
N TYR A 164 -9.19 -12.65 -2.97
CA TYR A 164 -9.36 -11.97 -4.25
C TYR A 164 -8.74 -10.57 -4.35
N SER A 165 -8.29 -9.98 -3.25
CA SER A 165 -7.73 -8.63 -3.20
C SER A 165 -6.20 -8.56 -3.21
N LYS A 166 -5.53 -9.66 -3.56
CA LYS A 166 -4.06 -9.70 -3.70
C LYS A 166 -3.60 -9.69 -5.13
#